data_025c6ed7058cb84be90e6452245236fb
#
_entry.id   025c6ed7058cb84be90e6452245236fb
#
_cell.length_a   1.000
_cell.length_b   1.000
_cell.length_c   1.000
_cell.angle_alpha   90.00
_cell.angle_beta   90.00
_cell.angle_gamma   90.00
#
_symmetry.space_group_name_H-M   'P 1'
#
loop_
_entity.id
_entity.type
_entity.pdbx_description
1 polymer ?
#
loop_
_entity_poly.entity_id
_entity_poly.type
_entity_poly.pdbx_seq_one_letter_code
_entity_poly.pdbx_strand_id
1 'polypeptide(L)'
;MIRVFMKSGMALALAAMLATSALAESRLQRILVDGELRVGTTGDWNPMTMIDPATKEHKGFDIDIATALAADMGVKVVFVPTTWKTLVNGVVADKYDMTSSASLSPKRALVAGYSLSYFAVEDVPLMLNKNKGKYNSWEDLNNPNVTVAVTLGTVQEKRAEVLFDKSKIIKVSAPARDYQEVLAGRADISMTSNLEAAKLVKQYPQMMVVPVQGGKNPTPLAVLLPQTDQVWINYVNHWIILKTERGFFDQLKAKWLKQ
;
A
#
# COMPACT_ATOMS: atom_id res chain seq x y z
N MET A 1 50.00 40.32 -34.55
CA MET A 1 49.44 38.97 -34.32
C MET A 1 49.00 38.80 -32.83
N ILE A 2 48.22 39.73 -32.22
CA ILE A 2 47.82 39.67 -30.81
C ILE A 2 46.36 40.15 -30.65
N ARG A 3 45.44 39.67 -31.45
CA ARG A 3 43.99 40.03 -31.28
C ARG A 3 43.01 38.88 -31.46
N VAL A 4 43.47 37.65 -31.52
CA VAL A 4 42.56 36.47 -31.71
C VAL A 4 42.34 35.64 -30.45
N PHE A 5 43.14 35.76 -29.39
CA PHE A 5 43.06 34.92 -28.20
C PHE A 5 42.08 35.38 -27.10
N MET A 6 41.48 36.58 -27.23
CA MET A 6 40.58 37.09 -26.16
C MET A 6 39.08 36.78 -26.36
N LYS A 7 38.68 36.27 -27.51
CA LYS A 7 37.26 35.98 -27.77
C LYS A 7 36.83 34.53 -27.41
N SER A 8 37.78 33.60 -27.26
CA SER A 8 37.48 32.20 -26.95
C SER A 8 37.29 31.92 -25.46
N GLY A 9 37.84 32.74 -24.57
CA GLY A 9 37.70 32.56 -23.12
C GLY A 9 36.34 32.97 -22.53
N MET A 10 35.66 33.92 -23.19
CA MET A 10 34.38 34.46 -22.69
C MET A 10 33.17 33.57 -23.08
N ALA A 11 33.29 32.79 -24.14
CA ALA A 11 32.26 31.84 -24.57
C ALA A 11 32.22 30.57 -23.69
N LEU A 12 33.38 30.13 -23.18
CA LEU A 12 33.43 28.96 -22.24
C LEU A 12 32.89 29.29 -20.84
N ALA A 13 33.07 30.54 -20.37
CA ALA A 13 32.57 30.98 -19.08
C ALA A 13 31.03 31.12 -19.04
N LEU A 14 30.42 31.49 -20.18
CA LEU A 14 28.96 31.61 -20.30
C LEU A 14 28.24 30.24 -20.39
N ALA A 15 28.92 29.23 -20.96
CA ALA A 15 28.38 27.86 -21.03
C ALA A 15 28.41 27.14 -19.70
N ALA A 16 29.33 27.52 -18.80
CA ALA A 16 29.40 26.92 -17.43
C ALA A 16 28.36 27.48 -16.46
N MET A 17 27.73 28.61 -16.76
CA MET A 17 26.66 29.18 -15.90
C MET A 17 25.25 28.66 -16.21
N LEU A 18 25.06 27.87 -17.27
CA LEU A 18 23.76 27.28 -17.64
C LEU A 18 23.57 25.84 -17.16
N ALA A 19 24.58 25.26 -16.50
CA ALA A 19 24.41 24.01 -15.74
C ALA A 19 23.91 24.29 -14.33
N THR A 20 22.85 25.10 -14.19
CA THR A 20 22.01 25.00 -13.03
C THR A 20 21.37 23.62 -13.11
N SER A 21 21.88 22.68 -12.33
CA SER A 21 21.22 21.43 -12.05
C SER A 21 19.75 21.79 -11.78
N ALA A 22 18.86 21.48 -12.72
CA ALA A 22 17.44 21.43 -12.41
C ALA A 22 17.32 20.35 -11.32
N LEU A 23 17.44 20.76 -10.07
CA LEU A 23 17.04 19.93 -8.95
C LEU A 23 15.60 19.58 -9.27
N ALA A 24 15.35 18.31 -9.54
CA ALA A 24 13.99 17.86 -9.78
C ALA A 24 13.13 18.42 -8.65
N GLU A 25 12.12 19.21 -9.00
CA GLU A 25 11.23 19.83 -8.03
C GLU A 25 10.63 18.73 -7.14
N SER A 26 10.76 18.90 -5.81
CA SER A 26 10.17 17.96 -4.86
C SER A 26 8.66 17.94 -5.02
N ARG A 27 8.05 16.77 -4.90
CA ARG A 27 6.59 16.64 -4.84
C ARG A 27 5.96 17.47 -3.75
N LEU A 28 6.65 17.65 -2.62
CA LEU A 28 6.19 18.55 -1.58
C LEU A 28 5.96 19.97 -2.14
N GLN A 29 6.93 20.51 -2.88
CA GLN A 29 6.79 21.84 -3.48
C GLN A 29 5.64 21.90 -4.48
N ARG A 30 5.56 20.92 -5.37
CA ARG A 30 4.46 20.82 -6.34
C ARG A 30 3.09 20.72 -5.68
N ILE A 31 2.92 19.87 -4.65
CA ILE A 31 1.68 19.73 -3.89
C ILE A 31 1.24 21.07 -3.31
N LEU A 32 2.19 21.84 -2.74
CA LEU A 32 1.89 23.16 -2.16
C LEU A 32 1.50 24.20 -3.23
N VAL A 33 2.15 24.16 -4.40
CA VAL A 33 1.84 25.06 -5.51
C VAL A 33 0.50 24.72 -6.16
N ASP A 34 0.25 23.43 -6.43
CA ASP A 34 -0.99 22.94 -7.03
C ASP A 34 -2.19 23.01 -6.06
N GLY A 35 -1.93 23.06 -4.76
CA GLY A 35 -2.96 23.02 -3.72
C GLY A 35 -3.64 21.65 -3.60
N GLU A 36 -3.02 20.58 -4.12
CA GLU A 36 -3.61 19.24 -4.15
C GLU A 36 -2.60 18.13 -3.81
N LEU A 37 -2.99 17.22 -2.89
CA LEU A 37 -2.32 15.97 -2.59
C LEU A 37 -3.04 14.82 -3.30
N ARG A 38 -2.41 14.21 -4.30
CA ARG A 38 -2.95 13.06 -5.03
C ARG A 38 -2.59 11.77 -4.30
N VAL A 39 -3.58 10.96 -3.97
CA VAL A 39 -3.42 9.73 -3.19
C VAL A 39 -3.98 8.54 -3.95
N GLY A 40 -3.12 7.59 -4.33
CA GLY A 40 -3.55 6.34 -4.95
C GLY A 40 -4.26 5.44 -3.95
N THR A 41 -5.47 4.97 -4.27
CA THR A 41 -6.25 4.08 -3.40
C THR A 41 -6.96 2.99 -4.20
N THR A 42 -6.99 1.78 -3.65
CA THR A 42 -7.67 0.63 -4.29
C THR A 42 -9.16 0.59 -3.95
N GLY A 43 -9.57 1.15 -2.81
CA GLY A 43 -10.96 1.20 -2.38
C GLY A 43 -11.60 -0.15 -2.05
N ASP A 44 -10.81 -1.20 -1.85
CA ASP A 44 -11.28 -2.58 -1.71
C ASP A 44 -10.67 -3.35 -0.52
N TRP A 45 -10.02 -2.66 0.42
CA TRP A 45 -9.39 -3.27 1.60
C TRP A 45 -10.00 -2.74 2.91
N ASN A 46 -11.10 -3.34 3.33
CA ASN A 46 -11.79 -2.99 4.58
C ASN A 46 -10.97 -3.47 5.82
N PRO A 47 -10.71 -2.62 6.82
CA PRO A 47 -11.22 -1.25 7.05
C PRO A 47 -10.25 -0.14 6.60
N MET A 48 -9.19 -0.45 5.88
CA MET A 48 -8.14 0.51 5.51
C MET A 48 -8.61 1.49 4.43
N THR A 49 -9.13 0.97 3.32
CA THR A 49 -9.67 1.78 2.23
C THR A 49 -10.90 1.11 1.62
N MET A 50 -11.98 1.86 1.53
CA MET A 50 -13.26 1.40 1.00
C MET A 50 -13.90 2.50 0.14
N ILE A 51 -14.72 2.07 -0.83
CA ILE A 51 -15.63 2.95 -1.55
C ILE A 51 -17.04 2.61 -1.09
N ASP A 52 -17.77 3.60 -0.62
CA ASP A 52 -19.19 3.45 -0.30
C ASP A 52 -19.96 3.17 -1.60
N PRO A 53 -20.70 2.06 -1.70
CA PRO A 53 -21.35 1.69 -2.95
C PRO A 53 -22.49 2.64 -3.34
N ALA A 54 -23.10 3.32 -2.36
CA ALA A 54 -24.21 4.24 -2.60
C ALA A 54 -23.73 5.66 -2.92
N THR A 55 -22.81 6.22 -2.11
CA THR A 55 -22.33 7.60 -2.26
C THR A 55 -21.10 7.72 -3.15
N LYS A 56 -20.39 6.60 -3.39
CA LYS A 56 -19.09 6.54 -4.09
C LYS A 56 -17.96 7.27 -3.34
N GLU A 57 -18.20 7.65 -2.11
CA GLU A 57 -17.19 8.30 -1.27
C GLU A 57 -16.16 7.30 -0.76
N HIS A 58 -14.92 7.74 -0.70
CA HIS A 58 -13.84 6.99 -0.06
C HIS A 58 -13.93 7.12 1.46
N LYS A 59 -13.75 5.99 2.17
CA LYS A 59 -13.71 5.94 3.63
C LYS A 59 -12.74 4.85 4.11
N GLY A 60 -12.23 5.01 5.34
CA GLY A 60 -11.33 4.05 5.95
C GLY A 60 -10.17 4.69 6.69
N PHE A 61 -9.38 3.86 7.32
CA PHE A 61 -8.19 4.26 8.08
C PHE A 61 -7.22 5.07 7.23
N ASP A 62 -6.92 4.61 6.01
CA ASP A 62 -6.02 5.26 5.05
C ASP A 62 -6.56 6.58 4.51
N ILE A 63 -7.89 6.64 4.36
CA ILE A 63 -8.56 7.84 3.87
C ILE A 63 -8.45 8.96 4.91
N ASP A 64 -8.65 8.61 6.20
CA ASP A 64 -8.47 9.57 7.29
C ASP A 64 -7.01 10.04 7.43
N ILE A 65 -6.02 9.15 7.23
CA ILE A 65 -4.60 9.52 7.20
C ILE A 65 -4.34 10.54 6.10
N ALA A 66 -4.75 10.25 4.87
CA ALA A 66 -4.52 11.11 3.72
C ALA A 66 -5.22 12.47 3.87
N THR A 67 -6.45 12.45 4.38
CA THR A 67 -7.23 13.67 4.64
C THR A 67 -6.57 14.54 5.72
N ALA A 68 -6.11 13.94 6.81
CA ALA A 68 -5.41 14.67 7.87
C ALA A 68 -4.06 15.23 7.41
N LEU A 69 -3.30 14.48 6.59
CA LEU A 69 -2.04 14.96 6.02
C LEU A 69 -2.28 16.17 5.10
N ALA A 70 -3.26 16.07 4.19
CA ALA A 70 -3.62 17.17 3.29
C ALA A 70 -4.10 18.42 4.07
N ALA A 71 -4.92 18.23 5.11
CA ALA A 71 -5.39 19.32 5.96
C ALA A 71 -4.23 20.04 6.68
N ASP A 72 -3.26 19.29 7.23
CA ASP A 72 -2.09 19.88 7.88
C ASP A 72 -1.17 20.62 6.88
N MET A 73 -1.21 20.25 5.60
CA MET A 73 -0.51 20.94 4.52
C MET A 73 -1.28 22.15 3.98
N GLY A 74 -2.54 22.33 4.36
CA GLY A 74 -3.42 23.38 3.83
C GLY A 74 -3.85 23.14 2.37
N VAL A 75 -3.87 21.88 1.91
CA VAL A 75 -4.21 21.51 0.53
C VAL A 75 -5.41 20.56 0.49
N LYS A 76 -5.97 20.34 -0.71
CA LYS A 76 -7.04 19.38 -0.93
C LYS A 76 -6.44 17.97 -1.11
N VAL A 77 -7.16 16.95 -0.64
CA VAL A 77 -6.85 15.56 -0.99
C VAL A 77 -7.64 15.15 -2.23
N VAL A 78 -6.96 14.49 -3.19
CA VAL A 78 -7.56 13.93 -4.40
C VAL A 78 -7.27 12.43 -4.43
N PHE A 79 -8.30 11.60 -4.31
CA PHE A 79 -8.15 10.15 -4.38
C PHE A 79 -8.13 9.68 -5.83
N VAL A 80 -7.05 9.00 -6.21
CA VAL A 80 -6.83 8.47 -7.56
C VAL A 80 -7.06 6.95 -7.54
N PRO A 81 -8.06 6.43 -8.24
CA PRO A 81 -8.32 5.00 -8.30
C PRO A 81 -7.13 4.22 -8.88
N THR A 82 -6.77 3.14 -8.22
CA THR A 82 -5.71 2.23 -8.68
C THR A 82 -6.06 0.78 -8.32
N THR A 83 -5.18 -0.17 -8.64
CA THR A 83 -5.29 -1.58 -8.28
C THR A 83 -4.04 -2.03 -7.56
N TRP A 84 -4.09 -3.13 -6.83
CA TRP A 84 -2.92 -3.71 -6.17
C TRP A 84 -1.75 -3.97 -7.14
N LYS A 85 -2.08 -4.37 -8.39
CA LYS A 85 -1.09 -4.62 -9.45
C LYS A 85 -0.38 -3.35 -9.91
N THR A 86 -1.07 -2.21 -9.91
CA THR A 86 -0.57 -0.93 -10.44
C THR A 86 -0.14 0.07 -9.36
N LEU A 87 -0.34 -0.27 -8.08
CA LEU A 87 -0.12 0.61 -6.93
C LEU A 87 1.30 1.21 -6.91
N VAL A 88 2.33 0.38 -7.02
CA VAL A 88 3.73 0.83 -7.00
C VAL A 88 4.06 1.67 -8.25
N ASN A 89 3.65 1.17 -9.42
CA ASN A 89 3.92 1.86 -10.69
C ASN A 89 3.24 3.23 -10.78
N GLY A 90 2.11 3.42 -10.10
CA GLY A 90 1.44 4.71 -10.07
C GLY A 90 2.24 5.79 -9.34
N VAL A 91 2.92 5.45 -8.23
CA VAL A 91 3.85 6.35 -7.54
C VAL A 91 5.08 6.64 -8.41
N VAL A 92 5.67 5.59 -9.00
CA VAL A 92 6.87 5.71 -9.85
C VAL A 92 6.60 6.54 -11.11
N ALA A 93 5.42 6.37 -11.72
CA ALA A 93 5.01 7.06 -12.95
C ALA A 93 4.29 8.40 -12.69
N ASP A 94 4.39 8.94 -11.48
CA ASP A 94 3.80 10.24 -11.11
C ASP A 94 2.28 10.37 -11.35
N LYS A 95 1.54 9.27 -11.24
CA LYS A 95 0.07 9.30 -11.30
C LYS A 95 -0.56 9.84 -10.02
N TYR A 96 0.12 9.64 -8.90
CA TYR A 96 -0.21 10.16 -7.58
C TYR A 96 1.04 10.30 -6.72
N ASP A 97 0.94 11.05 -5.65
CA ASP A 97 2.08 11.48 -4.82
C ASP A 97 2.46 10.45 -3.78
N MET A 98 1.47 9.67 -3.36
CA MET A 98 1.62 8.64 -2.33
C MET A 98 0.51 7.60 -2.38
N THR A 99 0.70 6.52 -1.64
CA THR A 99 -0.36 5.60 -1.22
C THR A 99 -0.14 5.18 0.22
N SER A 100 -1.21 5.14 1.03
CA SER A 100 -1.15 4.78 2.45
C SER A 100 -1.09 3.26 2.64
N SER A 101 -0.69 2.82 3.84
CA SER A 101 -0.69 1.42 4.31
C SER A 101 -0.12 0.39 3.34
N ALA A 102 0.87 0.80 2.54
CA ALA A 102 1.60 -0.14 1.71
C ALA A 102 2.50 -1.03 2.58
N SER A 103 2.35 -2.34 2.43
CA SER A 103 3.22 -3.31 3.10
C SER A 103 4.68 -3.10 2.72
N LEU A 104 5.58 -2.99 3.71
CA LEU A 104 7.01 -2.97 3.45
C LEU A 104 7.42 -4.25 2.74
N SER A 105 8.10 -4.08 1.62
CA SER A 105 8.58 -5.18 0.78
C SER A 105 9.92 -4.82 0.17
N PRO A 106 10.97 -5.65 0.36
CA PRO A 106 12.27 -5.42 -0.28
C PRO A 106 12.16 -5.23 -1.79
N LYS A 107 11.28 -6.00 -2.46
CA LYS A 107 11.06 -5.88 -3.90
C LYS A 107 10.47 -4.52 -4.31
N ARG A 108 9.50 -4.00 -3.55
CA ARG A 108 8.92 -2.66 -3.80
C ARG A 108 9.93 -1.57 -3.49
N ALA A 109 10.75 -1.74 -2.45
CA ALA A 109 11.79 -0.79 -2.04
C ALA A 109 12.93 -0.63 -3.07
N LEU A 110 13.06 -1.53 -4.04
CA LEU A 110 14.01 -1.36 -5.15
C LEU A 110 13.62 -0.21 -6.10
N VAL A 111 12.34 0.17 -6.14
CA VAL A 111 11.80 1.13 -7.11
C VAL A 111 10.99 2.27 -6.50
N ALA A 112 10.60 2.16 -5.23
CA ALA A 112 9.82 3.18 -4.52
C ALA A 112 10.36 3.36 -3.10
N GLY A 113 10.19 4.56 -2.55
CA GLY A 113 10.52 4.89 -1.18
C GLY A 113 9.39 4.56 -0.21
N TYR A 114 9.71 4.53 1.07
CA TYR A 114 8.76 4.34 2.16
C TYR A 114 8.98 5.37 3.25
N SER A 115 7.88 5.72 3.91
CA SER A 115 7.93 6.44 5.18
C SER A 115 8.31 5.51 6.34
N LEU A 116 8.39 6.06 7.55
CA LEU A 116 8.29 5.29 8.78
C LEU A 116 6.98 4.51 8.82
N SER A 117 7.02 3.33 9.44
CA SER A 117 5.82 2.53 9.67
C SER A 117 5.00 3.09 10.84
N TYR A 118 3.68 3.05 10.70
CA TYR A 118 2.73 3.49 11.73
C TYR A 118 1.74 2.39 12.15
N PHE A 119 1.79 1.24 11.50
CA PHE A 119 0.95 0.09 11.80
C PHE A 119 1.63 -1.21 11.34
N ALA A 120 1.09 -2.37 11.76
CA ALA A 120 1.53 -3.67 11.27
C ALA A 120 0.35 -4.64 11.15
N VAL A 121 0.47 -5.57 10.22
CA VAL A 121 -0.49 -6.67 9.99
C VAL A 121 0.24 -8.00 9.89
N GLU A 122 -0.52 -9.09 9.99
CA GLU A 122 -0.03 -10.44 9.77
C GLU A 122 -0.88 -11.14 8.70
N ASP A 123 -0.28 -12.08 7.99
CA ASP A 123 -1.01 -12.92 7.05
C ASP A 123 -1.76 -14.02 7.77
N VAL A 124 -3.03 -14.21 7.47
CA VAL A 124 -3.88 -15.29 7.98
C VAL A 124 -4.67 -15.95 6.86
N PRO A 125 -4.93 -17.26 6.95
CA PRO A 125 -5.75 -17.97 5.97
C PRO A 125 -7.23 -17.93 6.39
N LEU A 126 -8.12 -17.69 5.41
CA LEU A 126 -9.57 -17.75 5.55
C LEU A 126 -10.14 -18.96 4.83
N MET A 127 -11.14 -19.61 5.40
CA MET A 127 -11.87 -20.74 4.80
C MET A 127 -13.37 -20.63 5.07
N LEU A 128 -14.17 -21.51 4.44
CA LEU A 128 -15.56 -21.71 4.81
C LEU A 128 -15.69 -22.54 6.08
N ASN A 129 -16.67 -22.24 6.93
CA ASN A 129 -16.98 -22.97 8.16
C ASN A 129 -17.24 -24.47 7.94
N LYS A 130 -17.77 -24.85 6.76
CA LYS A 130 -17.98 -26.26 6.40
C LYS A 130 -16.67 -27.09 6.34
N ASN A 131 -15.53 -26.42 6.26
CA ASN A 131 -14.20 -27.02 6.25
C ASN A 131 -13.55 -27.06 7.65
N LYS A 132 -14.29 -26.66 8.70
CA LYS A 132 -13.79 -26.68 10.08
C LYS A 132 -13.25 -28.06 10.44
N GLY A 133 -12.02 -28.09 10.99
CA GLY A 133 -11.33 -29.32 11.34
C GLY A 133 -10.57 -29.99 10.20
N LYS A 134 -10.72 -29.55 8.94
CA LYS A 134 -9.97 -30.08 7.80
C LYS A 134 -8.52 -29.58 7.82
N TYR A 135 -8.28 -28.35 8.27
CA TYR A 135 -6.97 -27.72 8.34
C TYR A 135 -6.78 -27.13 9.74
N ASN A 136 -5.64 -27.39 10.38
CA ASN A 136 -5.32 -26.96 11.73
C ASN A 136 -3.91 -26.36 11.86
N SER A 137 -3.11 -26.46 10.79
CA SER A 137 -1.76 -25.94 10.74
C SER A 137 -1.47 -25.30 9.37
N TRP A 138 -0.39 -24.53 9.29
CA TRP A 138 0.10 -23.99 8.03
C TRP A 138 0.60 -25.10 7.09
N GLU A 139 1.10 -26.19 7.65
CA GLU A 139 1.59 -27.37 6.93
C GLU A 139 0.43 -28.09 6.25
N ASP A 140 -0.74 -28.21 6.88
CA ASP A 140 -1.93 -28.81 6.27
C ASP A 140 -2.38 -28.08 5.02
N LEU A 141 -2.12 -26.76 4.96
CA LEU A 141 -2.47 -25.90 3.83
C LEU A 141 -1.49 -26.01 2.66
N ASN A 142 -0.27 -26.52 2.88
CA ASN A 142 0.73 -26.74 1.83
C ASN A 142 0.63 -28.15 1.26
N ASN A 143 -0.45 -28.42 0.53
CA ASN A 143 -0.82 -29.75 0.05
C ASN A 143 -1.35 -29.66 -1.38
N PRO A 144 -1.00 -30.62 -2.29
CA PRO A 144 -1.47 -30.62 -3.69
C PRO A 144 -2.99 -30.59 -3.88
N ASN A 145 -3.74 -31.04 -2.87
CA ASN A 145 -5.21 -31.04 -2.89
C ASN A 145 -5.83 -29.73 -2.34
N VAL A 146 -5.00 -28.76 -1.96
CA VAL A 146 -5.46 -27.44 -1.47
C VAL A 146 -5.29 -26.40 -2.55
N THR A 147 -6.36 -25.65 -2.76
CA THR A 147 -6.36 -24.48 -3.66
C THR A 147 -6.37 -23.21 -2.83
N VAL A 148 -5.35 -22.35 -3.01
CA VAL A 148 -5.15 -21.08 -2.31
C VAL A 148 -5.46 -19.93 -3.26
N ALA A 149 -6.40 -19.06 -2.92
CA ALA A 149 -6.66 -17.84 -3.65
C ALA A 149 -5.87 -16.66 -3.06
N VAL A 150 -5.32 -15.82 -3.92
CA VAL A 150 -4.61 -14.59 -3.55
C VAL A 150 -4.97 -13.46 -4.51
N THR A 151 -5.02 -12.23 -4.02
CA THR A 151 -5.24 -11.06 -4.88
C THR A 151 -3.94 -10.67 -5.58
N LEU A 152 -4.00 -10.58 -6.91
CA LEU A 152 -2.88 -10.26 -7.79
C LEU A 152 -2.27 -8.88 -7.48
N GLY A 153 -0.96 -8.80 -7.36
CA GLY A 153 -0.18 -7.58 -7.08
C GLY A 153 0.02 -7.28 -5.58
N THR A 154 -0.60 -8.07 -4.69
CA THR A 154 -0.39 -7.96 -3.25
C THR A 154 0.93 -8.62 -2.81
N VAL A 155 1.37 -8.32 -1.59
CA VAL A 155 2.51 -9.05 -1.00
C VAL A 155 2.13 -10.50 -0.67
N GLN A 156 0.87 -10.76 -0.36
CA GLN A 156 0.33 -12.09 -0.10
C GLN A 156 0.47 -13.01 -1.30
N GLU A 157 0.31 -12.50 -2.53
CA GLU A 157 0.54 -13.29 -3.75
C GLU A 157 1.95 -13.91 -3.76
N LYS A 158 2.98 -13.08 -3.50
CA LYS A 158 4.38 -13.55 -3.54
C LYS A 158 4.74 -14.45 -2.36
N ARG A 159 4.16 -14.20 -1.20
CA ARG A 159 4.37 -15.03 -0.01
C ARG A 159 3.68 -16.38 -0.14
N ALA A 160 2.47 -16.41 -0.71
CA ALA A 160 1.74 -17.64 -0.96
C ALA A 160 2.51 -18.57 -1.93
N GLU A 161 3.14 -18.03 -2.97
CA GLU A 161 3.99 -18.81 -3.91
C GLU A 161 5.14 -19.53 -3.19
N VAL A 162 5.67 -18.95 -2.11
CA VAL A 162 6.74 -19.56 -1.31
C VAL A 162 6.21 -20.46 -0.21
N LEU A 163 5.12 -20.02 0.46
CA LEU A 163 4.59 -20.72 1.63
C LEU A 163 3.79 -21.98 1.25
N PHE A 164 3.20 -21.98 0.07
CA PHE A 164 2.31 -23.03 -0.44
C PHE A 164 2.85 -23.58 -1.77
N ASP A 165 4.13 -23.94 -1.80
CA ASP A 165 4.85 -24.43 -3.00
C ASP A 165 4.28 -25.73 -3.56
N LYS A 166 3.54 -26.51 -2.75
CA LYS A 166 2.86 -27.75 -3.17
C LYS A 166 1.39 -27.52 -3.55
N SER A 167 0.80 -26.39 -3.16
CA SER A 167 -0.63 -26.13 -3.35
C SER A 167 -0.90 -25.45 -4.68
N LYS A 168 -2.13 -25.55 -5.17
CA LYS A 168 -2.57 -24.80 -6.33
C LYS A 168 -2.86 -23.35 -5.96
N ILE A 169 -2.21 -22.38 -6.61
CA ILE A 169 -2.43 -20.95 -6.39
C ILE A 169 -3.34 -20.39 -7.48
N ILE A 170 -4.45 -19.75 -7.07
CA ILE A 170 -5.32 -18.94 -7.94
C ILE A 170 -5.02 -17.47 -7.68
N LYS A 171 -4.60 -16.73 -8.71
CA LYS A 171 -4.36 -15.28 -8.66
C LYS A 171 -5.57 -14.54 -9.19
N VAL A 172 -6.20 -13.76 -8.33
CA VAL A 172 -7.45 -13.06 -8.62
C VAL A 172 -7.15 -11.61 -8.96
N SER A 173 -7.61 -11.17 -10.14
CA SER A 173 -7.43 -9.78 -10.60
C SER A 173 -8.60 -8.90 -10.18
N ALA A 174 -8.31 -7.63 -9.82
CA ALA A 174 -9.34 -6.63 -9.59
C ALA A 174 -10.31 -6.53 -10.79
N PRO A 175 -11.62 -6.29 -10.56
CA PRO A 175 -12.22 -5.90 -9.27
C PRO A 175 -12.56 -7.08 -8.34
N ALA A 176 -12.39 -8.34 -8.78
CA ALA A 176 -12.63 -9.50 -7.92
C ALA A 176 -11.54 -9.63 -6.84
N ARG A 177 -11.90 -10.25 -5.72
CA ARG A 177 -11.03 -10.49 -4.58
C ARG A 177 -10.93 -11.99 -4.28
N ASP A 178 -9.81 -12.38 -3.72
CA ASP A 178 -9.44 -13.75 -3.38
C ASP A 178 -10.47 -14.46 -2.49
N TYR A 179 -11.02 -13.79 -1.46
CA TYR A 179 -12.04 -14.37 -0.58
C TYR A 179 -13.33 -14.74 -1.34
N GLN A 180 -13.62 -14.11 -2.46
CA GLN A 180 -14.79 -14.44 -3.29
C GLN A 180 -14.65 -15.81 -3.95
N GLU A 181 -13.41 -16.25 -4.25
CA GLU A 181 -13.15 -17.61 -4.74
C GLU A 181 -13.46 -18.67 -3.67
N VAL A 182 -13.17 -18.34 -2.39
CA VAL A 182 -13.52 -19.21 -1.25
C VAL A 182 -15.03 -19.27 -1.06
N LEU A 183 -15.72 -18.11 -1.09
CA LEU A 183 -17.19 -18.05 -0.97
C LEU A 183 -17.89 -18.83 -2.09
N ALA A 184 -17.33 -18.82 -3.29
CA ALA A 184 -17.84 -19.55 -4.44
C ALA A 184 -17.44 -21.05 -4.44
N GLY A 185 -16.61 -21.50 -3.50
CA GLY A 185 -16.13 -22.87 -3.42
C GLY A 185 -15.10 -23.23 -4.49
N ARG A 186 -14.50 -22.25 -5.19
CA ARG A 186 -13.43 -22.47 -6.18
C ARG A 186 -12.03 -22.50 -5.58
N ALA A 187 -11.89 -22.02 -4.35
CA ALA A 187 -10.68 -22.16 -3.55
C ALA A 187 -11.02 -22.72 -2.16
N ASP A 188 -10.09 -23.49 -1.57
CA ASP A 188 -10.22 -23.98 -0.20
C ASP A 188 -9.98 -22.90 0.80
N ILE A 189 -8.98 -22.05 0.56
CA ILE A 189 -8.60 -20.92 1.41
C ILE A 189 -8.27 -19.68 0.57
N SER A 190 -8.33 -18.50 1.20
CA SER A 190 -7.65 -17.29 0.75
C SER A 190 -6.64 -16.83 1.78
N MET A 191 -5.53 -16.22 1.33
CA MET A 191 -4.53 -15.63 2.23
C MET A 191 -4.65 -14.12 2.24
N THR A 192 -5.04 -13.56 3.38
CA THR A 192 -5.26 -12.13 3.56
C THR A 192 -4.62 -11.62 4.87
N SER A 193 -4.82 -10.33 5.20
CA SER A 193 -4.39 -9.78 6.47
C SER A 193 -5.35 -10.12 7.61
N ASN A 194 -4.83 -10.20 8.84
CA ASN A 194 -5.64 -10.38 10.05
C ASN A 194 -6.73 -9.30 10.19
N LEU A 195 -6.47 -8.06 9.75
CA LEU A 195 -7.46 -6.97 9.77
C LEU A 195 -8.63 -7.23 8.81
N GLU A 196 -8.33 -7.56 7.57
CA GLU A 196 -9.37 -7.86 6.58
C GLU A 196 -10.14 -9.12 6.96
N ALA A 197 -9.43 -10.15 7.43
CA ALA A 197 -10.04 -11.37 7.91
C ALA A 197 -11.09 -11.11 9.00
N ALA A 198 -10.77 -10.29 10.00
CA ALA A 198 -11.69 -9.91 11.07
C ALA A 198 -12.97 -9.22 10.56
N LYS A 199 -12.87 -8.43 9.49
CA LYS A 199 -14.05 -7.80 8.87
C LYS A 199 -14.83 -8.76 7.98
N LEU A 200 -14.13 -9.63 7.25
CA LEU A 200 -14.76 -10.61 6.36
C LEU A 200 -15.57 -11.66 7.13
N VAL A 201 -15.07 -12.18 8.27
CA VAL A 201 -15.84 -13.15 9.09
C VAL A 201 -17.07 -12.53 9.73
N LYS A 202 -17.09 -11.22 9.98
CA LYS A 202 -18.30 -10.51 10.42
C LYS A 202 -19.30 -10.34 9.28
N GLN A 203 -18.80 -9.96 8.10
CA GLN A 203 -19.64 -9.71 6.92
C GLN A 203 -20.19 -11.01 6.32
N TYR A 204 -19.43 -12.09 6.40
CA TYR A 204 -19.75 -13.41 5.86
C TYR A 204 -19.67 -14.47 6.96
N PRO A 205 -20.75 -14.69 7.77
CA PRO A 205 -20.74 -15.62 8.90
C PRO A 205 -20.42 -17.07 8.54
N GLN A 206 -20.50 -17.44 7.25
CA GLN A 206 -20.08 -18.75 6.74
C GLN A 206 -18.55 -18.88 6.57
N MET A 207 -17.77 -17.82 6.80
CA MET A 207 -16.32 -17.84 6.77
C MET A 207 -15.72 -17.87 8.16
N MET A 208 -14.52 -18.40 8.27
CA MET A 208 -13.71 -18.38 9.49
C MET A 208 -12.23 -18.26 9.14
N VAL A 209 -11.44 -17.75 10.09
CA VAL A 209 -9.98 -17.89 10.04
C VAL A 209 -9.64 -19.36 10.31
N VAL A 210 -8.76 -19.94 9.51
CA VAL A 210 -8.23 -21.28 9.78
C VAL A 210 -7.51 -21.23 11.13
N PRO A 211 -7.76 -22.21 12.05
CA PRO A 211 -7.18 -22.20 13.40
C PRO A 211 -5.71 -22.63 13.41
N VAL A 212 -4.90 -21.93 12.58
CA VAL A 212 -3.45 -22.13 12.56
C VAL A 212 -2.79 -21.44 13.75
N GLN A 213 -1.61 -21.90 14.14
CA GLN A 213 -0.86 -21.33 15.25
C GLN A 213 -0.22 -19.97 14.83
N GLY A 214 -0.86 -18.87 15.18
CA GLY A 214 -0.42 -17.51 14.90
C GLY A 214 -0.58 -17.07 13.44
N GLY A 215 -0.53 -15.76 13.20
CA GLY A 215 -0.34 -15.19 11.89
C GLY A 215 1.10 -15.38 11.40
N LYS A 216 1.32 -15.29 10.09
CA LYS A 216 2.69 -15.29 9.52
C LYS A 216 3.05 -13.93 8.95
N ASN A 217 4.36 -13.75 8.74
CA ASN A 217 4.93 -12.58 8.07
C ASN A 217 4.46 -11.24 8.69
N PRO A 218 4.77 -10.96 9.97
CA PRO A 218 4.52 -9.64 10.55
C PRO A 218 5.02 -8.57 9.60
N THR A 219 4.13 -7.68 9.16
CA THR A 219 4.41 -6.76 8.07
C THR A 219 4.09 -5.34 8.49
N PRO A 220 5.11 -4.49 8.66
CA PRO A 220 4.91 -3.08 8.85
C PRO A 220 4.22 -2.45 7.64
N LEU A 221 3.29 -1.53 7.90
CA LEU A 221 2.61 -0.71 6.91
C LEU A 221 3.15 0.72 6.97
N ALA A 222 3.41 1.30 5.81
CA ALA A 222 3.95 2.64 5.67
C ALA A 222 3.34 3.35 4.46
N VAL A 223 3.63 4.64 4.32
CA VAL A 223 3.32 5.38 3.09
C VAL A 223 4.33 5.00 2.02
N LEU A 224 3.87 4.62 0.85
CA LEU A 224 4.70 4.41 -0.34
C LEU A 224 4.86 5.74 -1.09
N LEU A 225 6.09 6.10 -1.41
CA LEU A 225 6.52 7.42 -1.89
C LEU A 225 7.49 7.27 -3.06
N PRO A 226 7.74 8.33 -3.85
CA PRO A 226 8.83 8.32 -4.83
C PRO A 226 10.19 8.12 -4.15
N GLN A 227 10.97 7.14 -4.59
CA GLN A 227 12.25 6.78 -3.96
C GLN A 227 13.28 7.92 -3.97
N THR A 228 13.28 8.73 -5.02
CA THR A 228 14.27 9.81 -5.23
C THR A 228 13.90 11.13 -4.54
N ASP A 229 12.70 11.23 -3.97
CA ASP A 229 12.23 12.47 -3.32
C ASP A 229 12.39 12.42 -1.80
N GLN A 230 13.64 12.61 -1.35
CA GLN A 230 13.96 12.59 0.07
C GLN A 230 13.28 13.73 0.85
N VAL A 231 13.01 14.86 0.21
CA VAL A 231 12.32 16.00 0.83
C VAL A 231 10.88 15.61 1.20
N TRP A 232 10.16 14.98 0.27
CA TRP A 232 8.81 14.49 0.50
C TRP A 232 8.77 13.36 1.53
N ILE A 233 9.70 12.39 1.43
CA ILE A 233 9.84 11.30 2.41
C ILE A 233 10.08 11.86 3.82
N ASN A 234 10.98 12.83 3.98
CA ASN A 234 11.27 13.44 5.27
C ASN A 234 10.07 14.18 5.85
N TYR A 235 9.34 14.94 5.03
CA TYR A 235 8.13 15.63 5.47
C TYR A 235 7.09 14.63 6.02
N VAL A 236 6.80 13.56 5.27
CA VAL A 236 5.86 12.51 5.70
C VAL A 236 6.34 11.82 6.98
N ASN A 237 7.64 11.55 7.10
CA ASN A 237 8.22 10.96 8.31
C ASN A 237 8.05 11.86 9.54
N HIS A 238 8.36 13.15 9.41
CA HIS A 238 8.16 14.13 10.51
C HIS A 238 6.69 14.23 10.89
N TRP A 239 5.78 14.23 9.90
CA TRP A 239 4.34 14.23 10.14
C TRP A 239 3.90 12.96 10.91
N ILE A 240 4.38 11.76 10.51
CA ILE A 240 4.06 10.51 11.19
C ILE A 240 4.54 10.54 12.65
N ILE A 241 5.78 10.96 12.91
CA ILE A 241 6.31 11.08 14.27
C ILE A 241 5.41 11.99 15.11
N LEU A 242 5.14 13.19 14.63
CA LEU A 242 4.32 14.17 15.34
C LEU A 242 2.90 13.65 15.62
N LYS A 243 2.28 13.00 14.63
CA LYS A 243 0.94 12.43 14.77
C LYS A 243 0.90 11.23 15.71
N THR A 244 1.97 10.43 15.75
CA THR A 244 2.10 9.32 16.71
C THR A 244 2.18 9.85 18.14
N GLU A 245 3.05 10.81 18.42
CA GLU A 245 3.19 11.42 19.74
C GLU A 245 1.90 12.11 20.23
N ARG A 246 1.08 12.60 19.30
CA ARG A 246 -0.23 13.23 19.62
C ARG A 246 -1.40 12.24 19.68
N GLY A 247 -1.15 10.94 19.60
CA GLY A 247 -2.17 9.89 19.71
C GLY A 247 -3.13 9.77 18.52
N PHE A 248 -2.82 10.40 17.38
CA PHE A 248 -3.68 10.37 16.20
C PHE A 248 -3.92 8.96 15.67
N PHE A 249 -2.86 8.15 15.56
CA PHE A 249 -3.00 6.77 15.08
C PHE A 249 -3.78 5.90 16.05
N ASP A 250 -3.72 6.15 17.36
CA ASP A 250 -4.51 5.40 18.34
C ASP A 250 -6.00 5.77 18.28
N GLN A 251 -6.31 7.03 18.00
CA GLN A 251 -7.68 7.46 17.70
C GLN A 251 -8.22 6.78 16.43
N LEU A 252 -7.41 6.69 15.37
CA LEU A 252 -7.79 6.00 14.14
C LEU A 252 -8.00 4.49 14.36
N LYS A 253 -7.12 3.84 15.12
CA LYS A 253 -7.29 2.43 15.52
C LYS A 253 -8.60 2.25 16.30
N ALA A 254 -8.89 3.16 17.24
CA ALA A 254 -10.14 3.12 17.99
C ALA A 254 -11.38 3.29 17.10
N LYS A 255 -11.31 4.15 16.07
CA LYS A 255 -12.40 4.40 15.13
C LYS A 255 -12.66 3.23 14.18
N TRP A 256 -11.60 2.65 13.61
CA TRP A 256 -11.71 1.72 12.48
C TRP A 256 -11.48 0.25 12.85
N LEU A 257 -10.66 -0.03 13.89
CA LEU A 257 -10.18 -1.37 14.20
C LEU A 257 -10.83 -1.98 15.45
N LYS A 258 -11.55 -1.20 16.26
CA LYS A 258 -12.32 -1.78 17.36
C LYS A 258 -13.35 -2.76 16.80
N GLN A 259 -13.32 -3.96 17.34
CA GLN A 259 -14.21 -5.08 17.02
C GLN A 259 -15.59 -4.88 17.61
#